data_45966a88f449d0c2531f007ba47d6f2b
#
_entry.id   45966a88f449d0c2531f007ba47d6f2b
#
_cell.length_a   1.000
_cell.length_b   1.000
_cell.length_c   1.000
_cell.angle_alpha   90.00
_cell.angle_beta   90.00
_cell.angle_gamma   90.00
#
_symmetry.space_group_name_H-M   'P 1'
#
loop_
_entity.id
_entity.type
_entity.pdbx_description
1 polymer ?
#
loop_
_entity_poly.entity_id
_entity_poly.type
_entity_poly.pdbx_seq_one_letter_code
_entity_poly.pdbx_strand_id
1 'polypeptide(L)'
;MLDGVIQCTERDEFSYQEMMAHIPLFAHPNPKKVLVIGGGDGGVLREIARHPGVEEICICELDKEVIEVSKKYLPFMACGFEDSRVKVHIMDGAKFMEDNQATFDVIITDSSDPVGPASVLFETPFYKAMHGSLKEGGIVCTQGECAWLHADLIGPLIKAISPMFESVEYAYCTIPSYPSGQIGFIIARKAGGAATTCKEPVREASEEVLKQLRYYTPEIHRAAFVLPAFAKRAIFGDRSK
;
A
#
# COMPACT_ATOMS: atom_id res chain seq x y z
N MET A 1 0.67 16.97 10.54
CA MET A 1 2.09 17.11 10.16
C MET A 1 2.91 16.29 11.15
N LEU A 2 3.92 15.58 10.64
CA LEU A 2 4.91 14.84 11.42
C LEU A 2 6.26 15.46 11.08
N ASP A 3 6.99 15.95 12.08
CA ASP A 3 8.30 16.64 11.92
C ASP A 3 8.34 17.73 10.83
N GLY A 4 7.23 18.46 10.70
CA GLY A 4 7.09 19.54 9.71
C GLY A 4 6.61 19.06 8.32
N VAL A 5 6.48 17.76 8.09
CA VAL A 5 6.00 17.19 6.82
C VAL A 5 4.49 16.94 6.89
N ILE A 6 3.76 17.36 5.86
CA ILE A 6 2.32 17.12 5.74
C ILE A 6 2.10 15.63 5.48
N GLN A 7 1.33 14.97 6.36
CA GLN A 7 0.98 13.55 6.20
C GLN A 7 -0.32 13.34 5.43
N CYS A 8 -1.30 14.20 5.65
CA CYS A 8 -2.57 14.18 4.91
C CYS A 8 -3.26 15.54 4.97
N THR A 9 -4.16 15.78 4.03
CA THR A 9 -5.14 16.88 4.07
C THR A 9 -6.51 16.37 3.66
N GLU A 10 -7.58 16.93 4.22
CA GLU A 10 -8.97 16.60 3.86
C GLU A 10 -9.27 16.79 2.37
N ARG A 11 -8.46 17.62 1.71
CA ARG A 11 -8.66 18.00 0.32
C ARG A 11 -8.29 16.90 -0.65
N ASP A 12 -7.22 16.13 -0.39
CA ASP A 12 -6.61 15.23 -1.38
C ASP A 12 -6.17 13.86 -0.83
N GLU A 13 -6.36 13.57 0.48
CA GLU A 13 -5.96 12.29 1.08
C GLU A 13 -6.54 11.07 0.34
N PHE A 14 -7.74 11.23 -0.22
CA PHE A 14 -8.43 10.15 -0.91
C PHE A 14 -7.63 9.60 -2.09
N SER A 15 -6.83 10.41 -2.77
CA SER A 15 -6.04 9.93 -3.91
C SER A 15 -4.99 8.90 -3.48
N TYR A 16 -4.35 9.12 -2.36
CA TYR A 16 -3.40 8.20 -1.75
C TYR A 16 -4.10 6.96 -1.19
N GLN A 17 -5.10 7.17 -0.32
CA GLN A 17 -5.79 6.09 0.39
C GLN A 17 -6.47 5.11 -0.57
N GLU A 18 -7.16 5.64 -1.59
CA GLU A 18 -7.80 4.82 -2.61
C GLU A 18 -6.79 4.01 -3.42
N MET A 19 -5.70 4.62 -3.89
CA MET A 19 -4.73 3.91 -4.71
C MET A 19 -3.96 2.86 -3.90
N MET A 20 -3.56 3.18 -2.66
CA MET A 20 -2.88 2.27 -1.75
C MET A 20 -3.71 1.01 -1.48
N ALA A 21 -5.02 1.16 -1.27
CA ALA A 21 -5.91 0.05 -0.98
C ALA A 21 -6.40 -0.67 -2.24
N HIS A 22 -6.89 0.07 -3.24
CA HIS A 22 -7.61 -0.54 -4.35
C HIS A 22 -6.72 -1.20 -5.40
N ILE A 23 -5.49 -0.71 -5.62
CA ILE A 23 -4.57 -1.38 -6.55
C ILE A 23 -4.36 -2.85 -6.14
N PRO A 24 -3.84 -3.17 -4.95
CA PRO A 24 -3.58 -4.56 -4.60
C PRO A 24 -4.87 -5.37 -4.44
N LEU A 25 -5.94 -4.76 -3.92
CA LEU A 25 -7.20 -5.47 -3.71
C LEU A 25 -7.91 -5.86 -5.00
N PHE A 26 -7.90 -5.00 -6.04
CA PHE A 26 -8.49 -5.36 -7.34
C PHE A 26 -7.56 -6.21 -8.20
N ALA A 27 -6.23 -6.14 -7.99
CA ALA A 27 -5.29 -7.03 -8.64
C ALA A 27 -5.30 -8.46 -8.06
N HIS A 28 -5.84 -8.66 -6.85
CA HIS A 28 -5.98 -9.99 -6.24
C HIS A 28 -7.36 -10.60 -6.58
N PRO A 29 -7.44 -11.88 -7.01
CA PRO A 29 -8.70 -12.47 -7.47
C PRO A 29 -9.74 -12.64 -6.37
N ASN A 30 -9.34 -12.87 -5.12
CA ASN A 30 -10.24 -13.09 -4.00
C ASN A 30 -9.55 -12.77 -2.66
N PRO A 31 -9.31 -11.48 -2.33
CA PRO A 31 -8.68 -11.11 -1.07
C PRO A 31 -9.66 -11.33 0.09
N LYS A 32 -9.31 -12.20 1.03
CA LYS A 32 -10.11 -12.54 2.21
C LYS A 32 -9.52 -11.96 3.48
N LYS A 33 -8.20 -11.98 3.60
CA LYS A 33 -7.50 -11.53 4.80
C LYS A 33 -6.44 -10.50 4.42
N VAL A 34 -6.59 -9.30 4.94
CA VAL A 34 -5.74 -8.14 4.63
C VAL A 34 -5.01 -7.70 5.88
N LEU A 35 -3.71 -7.39 5.74
CA LEU A 35 -2.90 -6.78 6.78
C LEU A 35 -2.53 -5.36 6.37
N VAL A 36 -2.66 -4.41 7.28
CA VAL A 36 -2.13 -3.05 7.19
C VAL A 36 -1.04 -2.87 8.23
N ILE A 37 0.14 -2.44 7.82
CA ILE A 37 1.24 -2.05 8.70
C ILE A 37 1.35 -0.52 8.68
N GLY A 38 1.29 0.11 9.86
CA GLY A 38 1.09 1.54 9.97
C GLY A 38 -0.36 1.92 9.68
N GLY A 39 -0.60 3.03 9.03
CA GLY A 39 -1.95 3.46 8.62
C GLY A 39 -2.85 3.82 9.80
N GLY A 40 -2.27 4.31 10.90
CA GLY A 40 -2.99 4.67 12.11
C GLY A 40 -4.01 5.80 11.96
N ASP A 41 -4.06 6.45 10.78
CA ASP A 41 -5.10 7.43 10.45
C ASP A 41 -6.45 6.79 10.07
N GLY A 42 -6.43 5.51 9.66
CA GLY A 42 -7.62 4.74 9.32
C GLY A 42 -8.10 4.91 7.87
N GLY A 43 -7.45 5.73 7.05
CA GLY A 43 -7.87 5.98 5.67
C GLY A 43 -7.79 4.74 4.80
N VAL A 44 -6.69 3.98 4.87
CA VAL A 44 -6.56 2.69 4.18
C VAL A 44 -7.61 1.69 4.66
N LEU A 45 -7.89 1.65 5.96
CA LEU A 45 -8.95 0.77 6.50
C LEU A 45 -10.33 1.12 5.94
N ARG A 46 -10.66 2.42 5.84
CA ARG A 46 -11.89 2.92 5.22
C ARG A 46 -12.04 2.39 3.79
N GLU A 47 -10.98 2.42 3.01
CA GLU A 47 -11.02 1.94 1.62
C GLU A 47 -11.09 0.41 1.53
N ILE A 48 -10.37 -0.33 2.38
CA ILE A 48 -10.48 -1.80 2.44
C ILE A 48 -11.91 -2.22 2.83
N ALA A 49 -12.55 -1.49 3.74
CA ALA A 49 -13.91 -1.78 4.20
C ALA A 49 -14.95 -1.75 3.08
N ARG A 50 -14.69 -1.03 1.98
CA ARG A 50 -15.54 -1.00 0.77
C ARG A 50 -15.54 -2.32 -0.02
N HIS A 51 -14.66 -3.27 0.32
CA HIS A 51 -14.59 -4.57 -0.33
C HIS A 51 -15.37 -5.62 0.49
N PRO A 52 -16.60 -5.96 0.10
CA PRO A 52 -17.42 -6.89 0.88
C PRO A 52 -16.89 -8.32 0.89
N GLY A 53 -16.01 -8.66 -0.06
CA GLY A 53 -15.35 -9.96 -0.11
C GLY A 53 -14.23 -10.15 0.92
N VAL A 54 -13.71 -9.08 1.53
CA VAL A 54 -12.73 -9.15 2.60
C VAL A 54 -13.43 -9.57 3.90
N GLU A 55 -12.88 -10.58 4.56
CA GLU A 55 -13.48 -11.19 5.76
C GLU A 55 -12.78 -10.75 7.05
N GLU A 56 -11.49 -10.43 6.97
CA GLU A 56 -10.69 -9.97 8.11
C GLU A 56 -9.71 -8.89 7.68
N ILE A 57 -9.63 -7.82 8.47
CA ILE A 57 -8.70 -6.71 8.29
C ILE A 57 -7.88 -6.59 9.57
N CYS A 58 -6.59 -6.94 9.52
CA CYS A 58 -5.67 -6.71 10.62
C CYS A 58 -4.93 -5.39 10.40
N ILE A 59 -4.77 -4.59 11.42
CA ILE A 59 -3.86 -3.44 11.42
C ILE A 59 -2.83 -3.59 12.54
N CYS A 60 -1.55 -3.42 12.21
CA CYS A 60 -0.46 -3.31 13.15
C CYS A 60 0.06 -1.88 13.14
N GLU A 61 -0.22 -1.15 14.22
CA GLU A 61 0.29 0.20 14.46
C GLU A 61 1.21 0.17 15.67
N LEU A 62 2.36 0.79 15.56
CA LEU A 62 3.34 0.82 16.63
C LEU A 62 2.92 1.80 17.74
N ASP A 63 2.32 2.92 17.35
CA ASP A 63 1.93 4.00 18.24
C ASP A 63 0.40 4.09 18.38
N LYS A 64 -0.09 3.66 19.52
CA LYS A 64 -1.52 3.77 19.85
C LYS A 64 -2.04 5.20 19.81
N GLU A 65 -1.20 6.18 20.15
CA GLU A 65 -1.63 7.59 20.22
C GLU A 65 -1.99 8.12 18.83
N VAL A 66 -1.35 7.63 17.76
CA VAL A 66 -1.70 7.99 16.38
C VAL A 66 -3.16 7.63 16.09
N ILE A 67 -3.62 6.45 16.50
CA ILE A 67 -5.00 6.01 16.32
C ILE A 67 -5.96 6.90 17.12
N GLU A 68 -5.65 7.18 18.39
CA GLU A 68 -6.51 7.99 19.26
C GLU A 68 -6.64 9.44 18.76
N VAL A 69 -5.53 10.02 18.30
CA VAL A 69 -5.52 11.37 17.71
C VAL A 69 -6.30 11.38 16.39
N SER A 70 -6.15 10.36 15.56
CA SER A 70 -6.87 10.25 14.28
C SER A 70 -8.37 10.11 14.49
N LYS A 71 -8.83 9.27 15.43
CA LYS A 71 -10.24 9.18 15.80
C LYS A 71 -10.83 10.51 16.26
N LYS A 72 -10.04 11.32 16.94
CA LYS A 72 -10.48 12.61 17.46
C LYS A 72 -10.51 13.72 16.41
N TYR A 73 -9.50 13.78 15.54
CA TYR A 73 -9.29 14.93 14.67
C TYR A 73 -9.48 14.64 13.17
N LEU A 74 -9.45 13.35 12.78
CA LEU A 74 -9.62 12.89 11.39
C LEU A 74 -10.74 11.84 11.28
N PRO A 75 -11.95 12.09 11.86
CA PRO A 75 -13.02 11.10 11.93
C PRO A 75 -13.47 10.59 10.56
N PHE A 76 -13.29 11.38 9.52
CA PHE A 76 -13.64 11.01 8.14
C PHE A 76 -12.72 9.92 7.55
N MET A 77 -11.51 9.74 8.07
CA MET A 77 -10.63 8.61 7.76
C MET A 77 -10.74 7.52 8.83
N ALA A 78 -10.70 7.91 10.10
CA ALA A 78 -10.72 6.99 11.23
C ALA A 78 -12.04 6.18 11.36
N CYS A 79 -13.09 6.52 10.61
CA CYS A 79 -14.29 5.68 10.48
C CYS A 79 -13.96 4.25 10.00
N GLY A 80 -12.82 4.05 9.34
CA GLY A 80 -12.33 2.71 8.97
C GLY A 80 -12.16 1.78 10.17
N PHE A 81 -11.87 2.30 11.37
CA PHE A 81 -11.78 1.51 12.60
C PHE A 81 -13.12 0.99 13.14
N GLU A 82 -14.25 1.52 12.65
CA GLU A 82 -15.58 1.12 13.08
C GLU A 82 -16.08 -0.16 12.39
N ASP A 83 -15.42 -0.60 11.32
CA ASP A 83 -15.77 -1.84 10.63
C ASP A 83 -15.51 -3.06 11.53
N SER A 84 -16.53 -3.90 11.72
CA SER A 84 -16.48 -5.06 12.61
C SER A 84 -15.42 -6.12 12.24
N ARG A 85 -14.91 -6.08 11.01
CA ARG A 85 -13.85 -6.97 10.52
C ARG A 85 -12.44 -6.53 10.94
N VAL A 86 -12.30 -5.29 11.45
CA VAL A 86 -11.01 -4.70 11.80
C VAL A 86 -10.54 -5.21 13.17
N LYS A 87 -9.31 -5.71 13.20
CA LYS A 87 -8.58 -6.12 14.41
C LYS A 87 -7.33 -5.27 14.56
N VAL A 88 -7.25 -4.51 15.64
CA VAL A 88 -6.14 -3.61 15.94
C VAL A 88 -5.10 -4.31 16.81
N HIS A 89 -3.85 -4.29 16.38
CA HIS A 89 -2.69 -4.79 17.11
C HIS A 89 -1.69 -3.65 17.32
N ILE A 90 -1.43 -3.32 18.59
CA ILE A 90 -0.42 -2.30 18.95
C ILE A 90 0.91 -3.01 19.17
N MET A 91 1.69 -3.15 18.12
CA MET A 91 2.97 -3.85 18.13
C MET A 91 3.77 -3.63 16.86
N ASP A 92 5.01 -4.09 16.88
CA ASP A 92 5.88 -4.12 15.71
C ASP A 92 5.32 -5.03 14.60
N GLY A 93 5.14 -4.46 13.39
CA GLY A 93 4.58 -5.18 12.24
C GLY A 93 5.47 -6.31 11.74
N ALA A 94 6.80 -6.19 11.81
CA ALA A 94 7.71 -7.26 11.40
C ALA A 94 7.53 -8.48 12.31
N LYS A 95 7.48 -8.26 13.62
CA LYS A 95 7.23 -9.34 14.58
C LYS A 95 5.86 -9.98 14.38
N PHE A 96 4.83 -9.17 14.14
CA PHE A 96 3.50 -9.70 13.84
C PHE A 96 3.50 -10.62 12.61
N MET A 97 4.22 -10.22 11.55
CA MET A 97 4.33 -11.03 10.33
C MET A 97 5.13 -12.33 10.55
N GLU A 98 6.16 -12.30 11.40
CA GLU A 98 6.90 -13.52 11.79
C GLU A 98 6.00 -14.56 12.45
N ASP A 99 5.06 -14.10 13.29
CA ASP A 99 4.10 -14.97 13.99
C ASP A 99 2.92 -15.41 13.10
N ASN A 100 2.73 -14.80 11.93
CA ASN A 100 1.59 -15.01 11.02
C ASN A 100 2.04 -15.40 9.61
N GLN A 101 2.77 -16.50 9.46
CA GLN A 101 3.28 -16.98 8.18
C GLN A 101 2.15 -17.51 7.26
N ALA A 102 2.26 -17.28 5.95
CA ALA A 102 1.33 -17.72 4.92
C ALA A 102 -0.16 -17.43 5.26
N THR A 103 -0.43 -16.25 5.78
CA THR A 103 -1.72 -15.91 6.39
C THR A 103 -2.52 -14.90 5.57
N PHE A 104 -1.88 -13.94 4.93
CA PHE A 104 -2.56 -12.81 4.30
C PHE A 104 -2.60 -12.94 2.78
N ASP A 105 -3.71 -12.50 2.20
CA ASP A 105 -3.88 -12.39 0.75
C ASP A 105 -3.28 -11.08 0.24
N VAL A 106 -3.40 -10.01 1.02
CA VAL A 106 -2.84 -8.69 0.71
C VAL A 106 -2.20 -8.10 1.98
N ILE A 107 -1.00 -7.53 1.83
CA ILE A 107 -0.32 -6.75 2.87
C ILE A 107 -0.09 -5.35 2.33
N ILE A 108 -0.52 -4.34 3.08
CA ILE A 108 -0.35 -2.93 2.76
C ILE A 108 0.54 -2.31 3.82
N THR A 109 1.61 -1.61 3.42
CA THR A 109 2.46 -0.84 4.34
C THR A 109 2.25 0.63 4.08
N ASP A 110 1.50 1.26 4.98
CA ASP A 110 1.20 2.68 4.98
C ASP A 110 2.08 3.37 6.03
N SER A 111 3.27 3.78 5.60
CA SER A 111 4.31 4.34 6.46
C SER A 111 4.55 5.81 6.15
N SER A 112 5.10 6.53 7.14
CA SER A 112 5.77 7.80 6.90
C SER A 112 7.07 7.60 6.09
N ASP A 113 7.71 8.72 5.71
CA ASP A 113 9.00 8.72 5.01
C ASP A 113 10.05 7.89 5.76
N PRO A 114 11.12 7.39 5.06
CA PRO A 114 12.13 6.49 5.62
C PRO A 114 13.09 7.21 6.59
N VAL A 115 12.53 7.83 7.62
CA VAL A 115 13.25 8.57 8.66
C VAL A 115 12.97 7.95 10.03
N GLY A 116 14.01 7.78 10.85
CA GLY A 116 13.86 7.22 12.19
C GLY A 116 13.29 5.78 12.19
N PRO A 117 12.27 5.48 12.99
CA PRO A 117 11.70 4.14 13.10
C PRO A 117 11.15 3.57 11.79
N ALA A 118 10.69 4.43 10.87
CA ALA A 118 10.13 3.99 9.59
C ALA A 118 11.19 3.50 8.60
N SER A 119 12.48 3.80 8.80
CA SER A 119 13.54 3.42 7.85
C SER A 119 13.62 1.91 7.61
N VAL A 120 13.37 1.09 8.62
CA VAL A 120 13.40 -0.36 8.53
C VAL A 120 12.34 -0.93 7.57
N LEU A 121 11.25 -0.20 7.32
CA LEU A 121 10.16 -0.61 6.43
C LEU A 121 10.58 -0.54 4.94
N PHE A 122 11.69 0.15 4.65
CA PHE A 122 12.28 0.27 3.31
C PHE A 122 13.48 -0.68 3.10
N GLU A 123 13.68 -1.64 4.00
CA GLU A 123 14.79 -2.57 3.92
C GLU A 123 14.37 -3.97 3.47
N THR A 124 15.30 -4.68 2.83
CA THR A 124 15.09 -6.05 2.34
C THR A 124 14.55 -7.03 3.39
N PRO A 125 15.00 -7.01 4.67
CA PRO A 125 14.48 -7.91 5.71
C PRO A 125 12.98 -7.74 5.94
N PHE A 126 12.45 -6.51 5.85
CA PHE A 126 11.02 -6.25 6.01
C PHE A 126 10.21 -6.85 4.85
N TYR A 127 10.67 -6.71 3.60
CA TYR A 127 10.05 -7.35 2.44
C TYR A 127 10.09 -8.88 2.52
N LYS A 128 11.15 -9.45 3.10
CA LYS A 128 11.23 -10.89 3.37
C LYS A 128 10.17 -11.34 4.39
N ALA A 129 9.93 -10.56 5.45
CA ALA A 129 8.87 -10.84 6.42
C ALA A 129 7.49 -10.76 5.76
N MET A 130 7.22 -9.73 4.94
CA MET A 130 5.98 -9.62 4.17
C MET A 130 5.80 -10.84 3.23
N HIS A 131 6.84 -11.20 2.48
CA HIS A 131 6.78 -12.37 1.59
C HIS A 131 6.46 -13.67 2.36
N GLY A 132 7.06 -13.88 3.54
CA GLY A 132 6.78 -15.05 4.39
C GLY A 132 5.33 -15.07 4.90
N SER A 133 4.80 -13.91 5.24
CA SER A 133 3.45 -13.75 5.78
C SER A 133 2.35 -13.81 4.70
N LEU A 134 2.70 -13.59 3.42
CA LEU A 134 1.78 -13.76 2.30
C LEU A 134 1.47 -15.23 2.00
N LYS A 135 0.21 -15.51 1.66
CA LYS A 135 -0.18 -16.73 0.95
C LYS A 135 0.41 -16.73 -0.46
N GLU A 136 0.39 -17.90 -1.11
CA GLU A 136 0.74 -18.03 -2.53
C GLU A 136 -0.18 -17.16 -3.39
N GLY A 137 0.40 -16.42 -4.34
CA GLY A 137 -0.32 -15.45 -5.18
C GLY A 137 -0.70 -14.15 -4.48
N GLY A 138 -0.33 -13.99 -3.21
CA GLY A 138 -0.60 -12.78 -2.43
C GLY A 138 0.17 -11.57 -2.92
N ILE A 139 -0.28 -10.38 -2.51
CA ILE A 139 0.24 -9.09 -3.00
C ILE A 139 0.66 -8.21 -1.82
N VAL A 140 1.82 -7.58 -1.93
CA VAL A 140 2.20 -6.44 -1.09
C VAL A 140 2.04 -5.13 -1.87
N CYS A 141 1.62 -4.08 -1.16
CA CYS A 141 1.63 -2.70 -1.64
C CYS A 141 2.22 -1.83 -0.52
N THR A 142 3.30 -1.14 -0.80
CA THR A 142 3.96 -0.28 0.19
C THR A 142 4.03 1.16 -0.32
N GLN A 143 3.98 2.12 0.59
CA GLN A 143 4.40 3.48 0.28
C GLN A 143 5.80 3.40 -0.35
N GLY A 144 5.97 3.99 -1.52
CA GLY A 144 7.14 3.79 -2.39
C GLY A 144 7.81 5.09 -2.80
N GLU A 145 7.64 6.16 -2.02
CA GLU A 145 8.27 7.44 -2.25
C GLU A 145 7.96 8.07 -3.64
N CYS A 146 8.50 9.23 -3.92
CA CYS A 146 8.33 9.91 -5.19
C CYS A 146 9.54 9.72 -6.11
N ALA A 147 9.33 9.27 -7.33
CA ALA A 147 10.39 9.06 -8.31
C ALA A 147 11.16 10.35 -8.69
N TRP A 148 10.58 11.53 -8.50
CA TRP A 148 11.27 12.80 -8.72
C TRP A 148 12.33 13.12 -7.68
N LEU A 149 12.11 12.66 -6.44
CA LEU A 149 12.95 13.01 -5.29
C LEU A 149 13.81 11.83 -4.79
N HIS A 150 13.31 10.60 -4.94
CA HIS A 150 13.89 9.43 -4.27
C HIS A 150 14.15 8.25 -5.21
N ALA A 151 14.38 8.49 -6.51
CA ALA A 151 14.64 7.42 -7.47
C ALA A 151 15.89 6.59 -7.12
N ASP A 152 16.87 7.19 -6.44
CA ASP A 152 18.08 6.56 -5.92
C ASP A 152 17.84 5.63 -4.72
N LEU A 153 16.72 5.78 -4.01
CA LEU A 153 16.24 4.85 -2.99
C LEU A 153 15.38 3.74 -3.64
N ILE A 154 14.44 4.13 -4.49
CA ILE A 154 13.42 3.23 -5.08
C ILE A 154 14.09 2.16 -5.97
N GLY A 155 14.98 2.57 -6.87
CA GLY A 155 15.62 1.66 -7.83
C GLY A 155 16.42 0.54 -7.16
N PRO A 156 17.37 0.84 -6.26
CA PRO A 156 18.10 -0.18 -5.50
C PRO A 156 17.20 -1.11 -4.69
N LEU A 157 16.16 -0.58 -4.04
CA LEU A 157 15.21 -1.38 -3.27
C LEU A 157 14.45 -2.37 -4.16
N ILE A 158 13.87 -1.91 -5.27
CA ILE A 158 13.17 -2.77 -6.23
C ILE A 158 14.11 -3.86 -6.77
N LYS A 159 15.35 -3.50 -7.10
CA LYS A 159 16.35 -4.47 -7.55
C LYS A 159 16.66 -5.53 -6.50
N ALA A 160 16.76 -5.12 -5.22
CA ALA A 160 17.08 -6.03 -4.11
C ALA A 160 15.94 -7.02 -3.81
N ILE A 161 14.67 -6.56 -3.91
CA ILE A 161 13.51 -7.39 -3.59
C ILE A 161 13.01 -8.23 -4.79
N SER A 162 13.32 -7.84 -6.02
CA SER A 162 12.85 -8.53 -7.23
C SER A 162 13.13 -10.04 -7.26
N PRO A 163 14.24 -10.57 -6.71
CA PRO A 163 14.45 -12.02 -6.67
C PRO A 163 13.50 -12.79 -5.75
N MET A 164 12.81 -12.12 -4.83
CA MET A 164 11.90 -12.75 -3.87
C MET A 164 10.47 -12.91 -4.39
N PHE A 165 10.08 -12.08 -5.36
CA PHE A 165 8.70 -12.02 -5.85
C PHE A 165 8.62 -12.42 -7.33
N GLU A 166 7.46 -12.88 -7.75
CA GLU A 166 7.18 -13.17 -9.17
C GLU A 166 7.17 -11.90 -10.03
N SER A 167 6.62 -10.81 -9.48
CA SER A 167 6.72 -9.48 -10.08
C SER A 167 6.92 -8.41 -9.01
N VAL A 168 7.70 -7.38 -9.37
CA VAL A 168 7.83 -6.15 -8.59
C VAL A 168 7.63 -4.98 -9.55
N GLU A 169 6.68 -4.14 -9.23
CA GLU A 169 6.20 -3.04 -10.06
C GLU A 169 6.18 -1.74 -9.26
N TYR A 170 6.20 -0.62 -9.94
CA TYR A 170 6.07 0.69 -9.34
C TYR A 170 4.91 1.41 -10.01
N ALA A 171 3.97 1.88 -9.20
CA ALA A 171 2.88 2.74 -9.60
C ALA A 171 2.98 4.09 -8.89
N TYR A 172 2.24 5.11 -9.34
CA TYR A 172 2.18 6.39 -8.66
C TYR A 172 0.80 7.04 -8.79
N CYS A 173 0.50 7.95 -7.90
CA CYS A 173 -0.67 8.82 -8.01
C CYS A 173 -0.30 10.28 -7.80
N THR A 174 -1.20 11.16 -8.21
CA THR A 174 -1.11 12.59 -7.91
C THR A 174 -1.74 12.86 -6.57
N ILE A 175 -1.01 13.54 -5.69
CA ILE A 175 -1.47 14.04 -4.40
C ILE A 175 -0.84 15.43 -4.16
N PRO A 176 -1.59 16.52 -4.42
CA PRO A 176 -1.05 17.88 -4.47
C PRO A 176 -0.38 18.37 -3.19
N SER A 177 -0.80 17.86 -2.03
CA SER A 177 -0.23 18.28 -0.74
C SER A 177 1.12 17.63 -0.42
N TYR A 178 1.52 16.56 -1.14
CA TYR A 178 2.81 15.90 -0.92
C TYR A 178 3.92 16.58 -1.73
N PRO A 179 5.20 16.43 -1.31
CA PRO A 179 6.33 16.95 -2.06
C PRO A 179 6.28 16.51 -3.53
N SER A 180 6.53 17.43 -4.46
CA SER A 180 6.39 17.24 -5.93
C SER A 180 4.99 16.89 -6.44
N GLY A 181 3.95 16.88 -5.59
CA GLY A 181 2.58 16.58 -5.98
C GLY A 181 2.30 15.12 -6.35
N GLN A 182 3.21 14.20 -6.01
CA GLN A 182 3.12 12.78 -6.35
C GLN A 182 3.64 11.90 -5.22
N ILE A 183 3.08 10.70 -5.13
CA ILE A 183 3.61 9.61 -4.31
C ILE A 183 3.56 8.31 -5.10
N GLY A 184 4.50 7.42 -4.85
CA GLY A 184 4.55 6.12 -5.48
C GLY A 184 4.21 4.96 -4.55
N PHE A 185 4.02 3.82 -5.19
CA PHE A 185 3.72 2.55 -4.53
C PHE A 185 4.64 1.48 -5.12
N ILE A 186 5.32 0.72 -4.26
CA ILE A 186 5.99 -0.51 -4.67
C ILE A 186 4.99 -1.65 -4.49
N ILE A 187 4.69 -2.34 -5.57
CA ILE A 187 3.72 -3.41 -5.59
C ILE A 187 4.43 -4.69 -6.00
N ALA A 188 4.35 -5.72 -5.18
CA ALA A 188 4.99 -7.00 -5.46
C ALA A 188 4.03 -8.16 -5.25
N ARG A 189 4.11 -9.14 -6.13
CA ARG A 189 3.29 -10.36 -6.10
C ARG A 189 4.15 -11.58 -5.76
N LYS A 190 3.71 -12.36 -4.80
CA LYS A 190 4.26 -13.69 -4.52
C LYS A 190 3.79 -14.67 -5.58
N ALA A 191 4.65 -15.60 -5.97
CA ALA A 191 4.33 -16.66 -6.91
C ALA A 191 3.14 -17.54 -6.44
N GLY A 192 2.57 -18.32 -7.35
CA GLY A 192 1.51 -19.30 -7.06
C GLY A 192 0.09 -18.82 -7.41
N GLY A 193 -0.07 -17.61 -7.95
CA GLY A 193 -1.34 -17.10 -8.47
C GLY A 193 -1.50 -17.31 -9.98
N ALA A 194 -2.73 -17.14 -10.49
CA ALA A 194 -2.98 -17.18 -11.93
C ALA A 194 -2.50 -15.91 -12.66
N ALA A 195 -2.49 -14.76 -11.99
CA ALA A 195 -1.99 -13.50 -12.53
C ALA A 195 -0.51 -13.34 -12.19
N THR A 196 0.28 -12.84 -13.15
CA THR A 196 1.73 -12.62 -13.02
C THR A 196 2.09 -11.14 -12.87
N THR A 197 1.11 -10.24 -12.87
CA THR A 197 1.28 -8.78 -12.75
C THR A 197 0.15 -8.17 -11.94
N CYS A 198 0.40 -7.01 -11.35
CA CYS A 198 -0.61 -6.21 -10.64
C CYS A 198 -1.11 -5.01 -11.45
N LYS A 199 -0.70 -4.86 -12.72
CA LYS A 199 -1.06 -3.72 -13.59
C LYS A 199 -2.50 -3.74 -14.06
N GLU A 200 -3.14 -4.91 -14.01
CA GLU A 200 -4.53 -5.08 -14.43
C GLU A 200 -5.39 -5.45 -13.24
N PRO A 201 -6.53 -4.78 -13.03
CA PRO A 201 -7.51 -5.26 -12.10
C PRO A 201 -8.10 -6.57 -12.63
N VAL A 202 -8.07 -7.63 -11.84
CA VAL A 202 -8.64 -8.94 -12.19
C VAL A 202 -10.06 -9.13 -11.67
N ARG A 203 -10.55 -8.16 -10.92
CA ARG A 203 -11.94 -8.08 -10.44
C ARG A 203 -12.53 -6.72 -10.83
N GLU A 204 -13.82 -6.72 -11.13
CA GLU A 204 -14.55 -5.49 -11.35
C GLU A 204 -15.06 -4.94 -10.01
N ALA A 205 -14.94 -3.63 -9.84
CA ALA A 205 -15.61 -2.94 -8.75
C ALA A 205 -17.09 -2.82 -9.07
N SER A 206 -17.96 -3.04 -8.09
CA SER A 206 -19.39 -2.77 -8.27
C SER A 206 -19.63 -1.28 -8.52
N GLU A 207 -20.71 -0.97 -9.24
CA GLU A 207 -21.10 0.44 -9.46
C GLU A 207 -21.28 1.20 -8.15
N GLU A 208 -21.74 0.53 -7.08
CA GLU A 208 -21.93 1.12 -5.76
C GLU A 208 -20.59 1.53 -5.13
N VAL A 209 -19.55 0.70 -5.29
CA VAL A 209 -18.18 1.03 -4.85
C VAL A 209 -17.63 2.18 -5.69
N LEU A 210 -17.70 2.08 -7.02
CA LEU A 210 -17.17 3.13 -7.92
C LEU A 210 -17.81 4.51 -7.68
N LYS A 211 -19.11 4.58 -7.37
CA LYS A 211 -19.80 5.84 -7.04
C LYS A 211 -19.29 6.50 -5.75
N GLN A 212 -18.64 5.75 -4.87
CA GLN A 212 -18.08 6.26 -3.62
C GLN A 212 -16.61 6.69 -3.75
N LEU A 213 -15.93 6.25 -4.83
CA LEU A 213 -14.53 6.59 -5.07
C LEU A 213 -14.42 7.93 -5.79
N ARG A 214 -13.35 8.66 -5.47
CA ARG A 214 -13.08 10.00 -5.98
C ARG A 214 -11.88 10.02 -6.93
N TYR A 215 -10.98 9.05 -6.82
CA TYR A 215 -9.74 8.99 -7.59
C TYR A 215 -9.60 7.69 -8.38
N TYR A 216 -9.81 6.54 -7.71
CA TYR A 216 -9.59 5.24 -8.34
C TYR A 216 -10.67 4.95 -9.40
N THR A 217 -10.22 4.55 -10.58
CA THR A 217 -11.00 3.84 -11.61
C THR A 217 -10.13 2.72 -12.19
N PRO A 218 -10.71 1.74 -12.90
CA PRO A 218 -9.91 0.71 -13.60
C PRO A 218 -8.91 1.30 -14.61
N GLU A 219 -9.22 2.44 -15.22
CA GLU A 219 -8.35 3.17 -16.14
C GLU A 219 -7.19 3.82 -15.38
N ILE A 220 -7.46 4.47 -14.25
CA ILE A 220 -6.43 5.05 -13.37
C ILE A 220 -5.53 3.95 -12.81
N HIS A 221 -6.09 2.80 -12.43
CA HIS A 221 -5.29 1.64 -12.02
C HIS A 221 -4.22 1.30 -13.05
N ARG A 222 -4.62 1.13 -14.32
CA ARG A 222 -3.67 0.81 -15.41
C ARG A 222 -2.68 1.94 -15.67
N ALA A 223 -3.18 3.16 -15.70
CA ALA A 223 -2.38 4.34 -15.98
C ALA A 223 -1.32 4.62 -14.90
N ALA A 224 -1.58 4.25 -13.65
CA ALA A 224 -0.64 4.44 -12.54
C ALA A 224 0.72 3.76 -12.75
N PHE A 225 0.79 2.70 -13.57
CA PHE A 225 2.01 1.98 -13.90
C PHE A 225 2.74 2.53 -15.14
N VAL A 226 2.17 3.54 -15.79
CA VAL A 226 2.78 4.18 -16.97
C VAL A 226 3.73 5.27 -16.49
N LEU A 227 5.01 4.92 -16.37
CA LEU A 227 6.03 5.81 -15.82
C LEU A 227 6.62 6.73 -16.90
N PRO A 228 6.94 7.98 -16.55
CA PRO A 228 7.80 8.83 -17.38
C PRO A 228 9.14 8.15 -17.69
N ALA A 229 9.72 8.45 -18.86
CA ALA A 229 10.93 7.78 -19.33
C ALA A 229 12.10 7.86 -18.32
N PHE A 230 12.28 9.01 -17.65
CA PHE A 230 13.33 9.17 -16.66
C PHE A 230 13.13 8.25 -15.45
N ALA A 231 11.91 8.19 -14.92
CA ALA A 231 11.56 7.36 -13.77
C ALA A 231 11.71 5.87 -14.09
N LYS A 232 11.24 5.46 -15.28
CA LYS A 232 11.42 4.08 -15.75
C LYS A 232 12.88 3.67 -15.81
N ARG A 233 13.77 4.53 -16.36
CA ARG A 233 15.22 4.27 -16.40
C ARG A 233 15.85 4.24 -15.01
N ALA A 234 15.51 5.21 -14.18
CA ALA A 234 16.09 5.30 -12.83
C ALA A 234 15.69 4.11 -11.93
N ILE A 235 14.43 3.67 -12.02
CA ILE A 235 13.89 2.62 -11.15
C ILE A 235 14.25 1.21 -11.68
N PHE A 236 14.12 0.98 -12.99
CA PHE A 236 14.28 -0.36 -13.58
C PHE A 236 15.54 -0.53 -14.44
N GLY A 237 16.31 0.55 -14.63
CA GLY A 237 17.47 0.57 -15.54
C GLY A 237 17.05 0.61 -17.02
N ASP A 238 18.03 0.70 -17.90
CA ASP A 238 17.82 0.56 -19.34
C ASP A 238 17.52 -0.91 -19.68
N ARG A 239 16.28 -1.35 -19.42
CA ARG A 239 15.77 -2.59 -20.03
C ARG A 239 15.36 -2.30 -21.47
N SER A 240 16.34 -2.02 -22.31
CA SER A 240 16.21 -2.18 -23.74
C SER A 240 16.36 -3.67 -24.06
N LYS A 241 15.24 -4.41 -23.96
CA LYS A 241 15.04 -5.67 -24.69
C LYS A 241 13.55 -5.93 -24.81
#